data_35d89aba086bec15bc02a07519a4ea57
#
_entry.id   35d89aba086bec15bc02a07519a4ea57
#
_cell.length_a   1.000
_cell.length_b   1.000
_cell.length_c   1.000
_cell.angle_alpha   90.00
_cell.angle_beta   90.00
_cell.angle_gamma   90.00
#
_symmetry.space_group_name_H-M   'P 1'
#
loop_
_entity.id
_entity.type
_entity.pdbx_description
1 polymer ?
#
loop_
_entity_poly.entity_id
_entity_poly.type
_entity_poly.pdbx_seq_one_letter_code
_entity_poly.pdbx_strand_id
1 'polypeptide(L)'
;MNLKDVLLLTALYFFSLGFTAQKTVVSGRVFDGETGKALPYVNVSFSGTSIGTMTNGLGEYQLVSERKVSRVHISFMGYTSQSIPVQKQVRQKLDIALESKRIELAIAEVRPDKKQKNPAKPLMQRVAEAKSINDPAKLPGVSYKYHERLQIDLNDIPEKIPSRKIWGAFGWIWDGLDSSDARIALPTFFSESIGTKRTQKKPRRKEQRVEAARATWFSDGENSSSVTAEFLNINLYENQLLLVDKAFTSPLHDRGNLHYRYYILDTLKISGRPAFHLAFVPRRRGELTFEGELWIDTLTLALSKVEAKISEGANLNLIRALRWKQEYAQIDSNWVLIKREEVMDISITGSSMGL
;
A
#
# COMPACT_ATOMS: atom_id res chain seq x y z
N MET A 1 -51.90 -37.39 28.24
CA MET A 1 -51.20 -36.67 27.10
C MET A 1 -51.70 -37.35 25.82
N ASN A 2 -52.49 -36.64 25.05
CA ASN A 2 -53.10 -37.18 23.83
C ASN A 2 -52.03 -37.45 22.75
N LEU A 3 -52.28 -38.45 21.92
CA LEU A 3 -51.39 -38.82 20.81
C LEU A 3 -51.08 -37.60 19.88
N LYS A 4 -52.03 -36.67 19.78
CA LYS A 4 -51.89 -35.38 19.05
C LYS A 4 -50.87 -34.48 19.71
N ASP A 5 -50.75 -34.42 21.03
CA ASP A 5 -49.83 -33.58 21.77
C ASP A 5 -48.40 -34.11 21.66
N VAL A 6 -48.25 -35.43 21.62
CA VAL A 6 -46.97 -36.11 21.41
C VAL A 6 -46.47 -35.89 19.97
N LEU A 7 -47.34 -35.99 18.98
CA LEU A 7 -47.03 -35.72 17.59
C LEU A 7 -46.68 -34.22 17.36
N LEU A 8 -47.36 -33.29 18.05
CA LEU A 8 -47.04 -31.88 17.96
C LEU A 8 -45.69 -31.54 18.59
N LEU A 9 -45.36 -32.14 19.74
CA LEU A 9 -44.08 -31.95 20.41
C LEU A 9 -42.92 -32.61 19.63
N THR A 10 -43.13 -33.76 19.00
CA THR A 10 -42.11 -34.37 18.13
C THR A 10 -41.90 -33.54 16.83
N ALA A 11 -42.99 -33.02 16.25
CA ALA A 11 -42.85 -32.12 15.09
C ALA A 11 -42.12 -30.80 15.43
N LEU A 12 -42.39 -30.19 16.60
CA LEU A 12 -41.66 -29.04 17.09
C LEU A 12 -40.17 -29.35 17.35
N TYR A 13 -39.89 -30.52 17.89
CA TYR A 13 -38.50 -30.96 18.14
C TYR A 13 -37.72 -31.20 16.85
N PHE A 14 -38.34 -31.74 15.81
CA PHE A 14 -37.73 -31.89 14.49
C PHE A 14 -37.61 -30.55 13.74
N PHE A 15 -38.49 -29.55 14.01
CA PHE A 15 -38.39 -28.24 13.42
C PHE A 15 -37.31 -27.38 14.08
N SER A 16 -36.89 -27.70 15.32
CA SER A 16 -35.76 -27.03 15.99
C SER A 16 -34.39 -27.54 15.56
N LEU A 17 -34.33 -28.62 14.79
CA LEU A 17 -33.08 -29.14 14.23
C LEU A 17 -32.61 -28.30 13.06
N GLY A 18 -32.13 -27.10 13.41
CA GLY A 18 -30.96 -26.50 12.79
C GLY A 18 -31.15 -25.96 11.41
N PHE A 19 -31.67 -24.74 11.28
CA PHE A 19 -31.17 -23.81 10.28
C PHE A 19 -29.73 -23.44 10.64
N THR A 20 -28.76 -24.29 10.35
CA THR A 20 -27.35 -23.85 10.32
C THR A 20 -27.22 -22.92 9.13
N ALA A 21 -27.09 -21.63 9.40
CA ALA A 21 -26.81 -20.66 8.37
C ALA A 21 -25.53 -21.08 7.64
N GLN A 22 -25.69 -21.53 6.39
CA GLN A 22 -24.56 -21.96 5.58
C GLN A 22 -23.66 -20.76 5.31
N LYS A 23 -22.44 -20.81 5.86
CA LYS A 23 -21.42 -19.76 5.68
C LYS A 23 -20.65 -20.00 4.38
N THR A 24 -20.32 -18.95 3.67
CA THR A 24 -19.32 -19.03 2.59
C THR A 24 -17.94 -19.00 3.25
N VAL A 25 -17.15 -20.04 3.06
CA VAL A 25 -15.77 -20.12 3.55
C VAL A 25 -14.86 -20.30 2.35
N VAL A 26 -13.94 -19.36 2.16
CA VAL A 26 -12.90 -19.45 1.12
C VAL A 26 -11.55 -19.47 1.82
N SER A 27 -10.76 -20.49 1.56
CA SER A 27 -9.41 -20.62 2.09
C SER A 27 -8.46 -21.03 0.98
N GLY A 28 -7.18 -20.74 1.10
CA GLY A 28 -6.19 -21.12 0.11
C GLY A 28 -4.89 -20.38 0.33
N ARG A 29 -4.05 -20.37 -0.69
CA ARG A 29 -2.74 -19.75 -0.70
C ARG A 29 -2.62 -18.78 -1.87
N VAL A 30 -1.97 -17.63 -1.63
CA VAL A 30 -1.60 -16.70 -2.69
C VAL A 30 -0.10 -16.81 -2.92
N PHE A 31 0.30 -16.88 -4.18
CA PHE A 31 1.70 -17.01 -4.59
C PHE A 31 1.98 -16.19 -5.85
N ASP A 32 3.24 -15.89 -6.06
CA ASP A 32 3.74 -15.24 -7.27
C ASP A 32 3.64 -16.21 -8.45
N GLY A 33 2.98 -15.80 -9.51
CA GLY A 33 2.70 -16.66 -10.67
C GLY A 33 3.93 -17.03 -11.50
N GLU A 34 5.02 -16.27 -11.38
CA GLU A 34 6.26 -16.55 -12.11
C GLU A 34 7.24 -17.38 -11.29
N THR A 35 7.40 -17.03 -10.01
CA THR A 35 8.41 -17.66 -9.15
C THR A 35 7.86 -18.80 -8.30
N GLY A 36 6.53 -18.92 -8.18
CA GLY A 36 5.86 -19.85 -7.29
C GLY A 36 6.04 -19.55 -5.80
N LYS A 37 6.71 -18.46 -5.44
CA LYS A 37 6.93 -18.09 -4.04
C LYS A 37 5.63 -17.63 -3.40
N ALA A 38 5.43 -18.01 -2.14
CA ALA A 38 4.32 -17.53 -1.34
C ALA A 38 4.33 -16.00 -1.26
N LEU A 39 3.16 -15.39 -1.37
CA LEU A 39 2.99 -13.96 -1.19
C LEU A 39 2.31 -13.70 0.16
N PRO A 40 3.06 -13.30 1.18
CA PRO A 40 2.50 -12.91 2.45
C PRO A 40 1.81 -11.55 2.35
N TYR A 41 0.85 -11.33 3.25
CA TYR A 41 0.17 -10.04 3.48
C TYR A 41 -0.60 -9.49 2.27
N VAL A 42 -0.99 -10.35 1.35
CA VAL A 42 -1.89 -10.00 0.25
C VAL A 42 -3.28 -9.70 0.82
N ASN A 43 -3.88 -8.62 0.39
CA ASN A 43 -5.27 -8.31 0.71
C ASN A 43 -6.20 -9.27 -0.04
N VAL A 44 -7.03 -9.95 0.72
CA VAL A 44 -8.09 -10.82 0.22
C VAL A 44 -9.42 -10.40 0.84
N SER A 45 -10.39 -10.00 0.05
CA SER A 45 -11.68 -9.49 0.54
C SER A 45 -12.83 -9.99 -0.30
N PHE A 46 -14.03 -10.10 0.28
CA PHE A 46 -15.24 -10.31 -0.50
C PHE A 46 -15.66 -9.00 -1.18
N SER A 47 -15.78 -9.03 -2.49
CA SER A 47 -16.15 -7.85 -3.29
C SER A 47 -17.47 -7.24 -2.83
N GLY A 48 -17.48 -5.90 -2.63
CA GLY A 48 -18.66 -5.16 -2.20
C GLY A 48 -19.00 -5.31 -0.72
N THR A 49 -18.08 -5.81 0.10
CA THR A 49 -18.26 -5.93 1.56
C THR A 49 -17.03 -5.38 2.30
N SER A 50 -17.16 -5.20 3.60
CA SER A 50 -16.05 -4.88 4.50
C SER A 50 -15.34 -6.14 5.04
N ILE A 51 -15.72 -7.35 4.57
CA ILE A 51 -15.14 -8.60 5.03
C ILE A 51 -13.87 -8.87 4.24
N GLY A 52 -12.73 -8.82 4.91
CA GLY A 52 -11.42 -9.06 4.32
C GLY A 52 -10.45 -9.64 5.33
N THR A 53 -9.38 -10.20 4.82
CA THR A 53 -8.23 -10.72 5.57
C THR A 53 -6.96 -10.46 4.77
N MET A 54 -5.81 -10.77 5.37
CA MET A 54 -4.53 -10.83 4.67
C MET A 54 -3.97 -12.24 4.72
N THR A 55 -3.14 -12.57 3.73
CA THR A 55 -2.38 -13.82 3.78
C THR A 55 -1.35 -13.77 4.92
N ASN A 56 -1.10 -14.91 5.56
CA ASN A 56 -0.04 -15.06 6.57
C ASN A 56 1.35 -15.14 5.90
N GLY A 57 2.41 -15.35 6.70
CA GLY A 57 3.79 -15.49 6.21
C GLY A 57 4.02 -16.62 5.20
N LEU A 58 3.13 -17.61 5.13
CA LEU A 58 3.15 -18.71 4.17
C LEU A 58 2.25 -18.45 2.95
N GLY A 59 1.67 -17.25 2.85
CA GLY A 59 0.74 -16.89 1.79
C GLY A 59 -0.67 -17.43 1.98
N GLU A 60 -1.00 -18.05 3.12
CA GLU A 60 -2.30 -18.68 3.36
C GLU A 60 -3.32 -17.68 3.88
N TYR A 61 -4.59 -17.88 3.51
CA TYR A 61 -5.70 -17.04 3.94
C TYR A 61 -6.96 -17.86 4.20
N GLN A 62 -7.84 -17.31 4.99
CA GLN A 62 -9.21 -17.78 5.18
C GLN A 62 -10.17 -16.62 5.35
N LEU A 63 -11.22 -16.61 4.53
CA LEU A 63 -12.34 -15.68 4.58
C LEU A 63 -13.61 -16.42 4.95
N VAL A 64 -14.40 -15.83 5.83
CA VAL A 64 -15.70 -16.37 6.24
C VAL A 64 -16.76 -15.28 6.10
N SER A 65 -17.89 -15.59 5.47
CA SER A 65 -19.04 -14.69 5.36
C SER A 65 -20.35 -15.45 5.62
N GLU A 66 -21.20 -14.89 6.43
CA GLU A 66 -22.59 -15.32 6.60
C GLU A 66 -23.50 -14.76 5.52
N ARG A 67 -23.04 -13.68 4.83
CA ARG A 67 -23.75 -13.08 3.72
C ARG A 67 -23.47 -13.82 2.42
N LYS A 68 -24.43 -13.77 1.51
CA LYS A 68 -24.23 -14.31 0.16
C LYS A 68 -23.23 -13.43 -0.60
N VAL A 69 -22.03 -13.93 -0.77
CA VAL A 69 -20.93 -13.31 -1.52
C VAL A 69 -20.65 -14.12 -2.76
N SER A 70 -20.21 -13.49 -3.83
CA SER A 70 -20.03 -14.14 -5.13
C SER A 70 -18.65 -13.96 -5.75
N ARG A 71 -17.83 -13.07 -5.21
CA ARG A 71 -16.48 -12.80 -5.70
C ARG A 71 -15.53 -12.48 -4.57
N VAL A 72 -14.31 -12.96 -4.72
CA VAL A 72 -13.17 -12.56 -3.88
C VAL A 72 -12.32 -11.60 -4.69
N HIS A 73 -11.99 -10.48 -4.10
CA HIS A 73 -11.05 -9.48 -4.63
C HIS A 73 -9.71 -9.64 -3.94
N ILE A 74 -8.66 -9.74 -4.74
CA ILE A 74 -7.29 -9.91 -4.28
C ILE A 74 -6.47 -8.75 -4.81
N SER A 75 -5.74 -8.08 -3.91
CA SER A 75 -4.85 -6.99 -4.30
C SER A 75 -3.56 -7.01 -3.49
N PHE A 76 -2.46 -6.79 -4.18
CA PHE A 76 -1.15 -6.68 -3.59
C PHE A 76 -0.32 -5.65 -4.33
N MET A 77 0.49 -4.87 -3.60
CA MET A 77 1.32 -3.84 -4.22
C MET A 77 2.35 -4.47 -5.14
N GLY A 78 2.44 -3.97 -6.37
CA GLY A 78 3.34 -4.52 -7.39
C GLY A 78 2.79 -5.74 -8.14
N TYR A 79 1.50 -6.08 -7.93
CA TYR A 79 0.82 -7.16 -8.63
C TYR A 79 -0.50 -6.71 -9.26
N THR A 80 -0.92 -7.39 -10.31
CA THR A 80 -2.21 -7.16 -10.95
C THR A 80 -3.32 -7.66 -10.01
N SER A 81 -4.24 -6.75 -9.63
CA SER A 81 -5.38 -7.13 -8.81
C SER A 81 -6.32 -8.05 -9.57
N GLN A 82 -6.82 -9.09 -8.90
CA GLN A 82 -7.74 -10.06 -9.48
C GLN A 82 -9.07 -10.05 -8.74
N SER A 83 -10.14 -10.44 -9.45
CA SER A 83 -11.46 -10.63 -8.85
C SER A 83 -12.03 -11.95 -9.35
N ILE A 84 -12.07 -12.96 -8.47
CA ILE A 84 -12.36 -14.35 -8.81
C ILE A 84 -13.76 -14.70 -8.31
N PRO A 85 -14.62 -15.33 -9.14
CA PRO A 85 -15.94 -15.78 -8.71
C PRO A 85 -15.79 -16.94 -7.69
N VAL A 86 -16.68 -16.95 -6.71
CA VAL A 86 -16.76 -18.01 -5.68
C VAL A 86 -18.19 -18.50 -5.52
N GLN A 87 -18.32 -19.75 -5.11
CA GLN A 87 -19.63 -20.37 -4.83
C GLN A 87 -20.16 -19.85 -3.50
N LYS A 88 -21.47 -19.53 -3.49
CA LYS A 88 -22.15 -19.02 -2.31
C LYS A 88 -22.45 -20.14 -1.34
N GLN A 89 -22.29 -19.87 -0.05
CA GLN A 89 -22.67 -20.79 1.04
C GLN A 89 -22.00 -22.17 0.98
N VAL A 90 -20.76 -22.21 0.48
CA VAL A 90 -19.94 -23.41 0.35
C VAL A 90 -18.56 -23.17 0.94
N ARG A 91 -17.96 -24.20 1.52
CA ARG A 91 -16.54 -24.21 1.86
C ARG A 91 -15.75 -24.61 0.61
N GLN A 92 -14.82 -23.78 0.18
CA GLN A 92 -14.01 -24.01 -1.01
C GLN A 92 -12.56 -23.61 -0.80
N LYS A 93 -11.65 -24.32 -1.46
CA LYS A 93 -10.24 -23.97 -1.51
C LYS A 93 -9.95 -23.23 -2.81
N LEU A 94 -9.24 -22.10 -2.72
CA LEU A 94 -8.90 -21.27 -3.85
C LEU A 94 -7.45 -20.80 -3.72
N ASP A 95 -6.55 -21.48 -4.39
CA ASP A 95 -5.15 -21.08 -4.51
C ASP A 95 -5.01 -20.08 -5.67
N ILE A 96 -4.30 -18.97 -5.44
CA ILE A 96 -4.30 -17.81 -6.34
C ILE A 96 -2.87 -17.46 -6.73
N ALA A 97 -2.60 -17.52 -8.04
CA ALA A 97 -1.38 -16.97 -8.60
C ALA A 97 -1.60 -15.51 -8.95
N LEU A 98 -0.83 -14.60 -8.37
CA LEU A 98 -0.81 -13.21 -8.78
C LEU A 98 0.29 -12.99 -9.80
N GLU A 99 -0.06 -12.34 -10.89
CA GLU A 99 0.91 -11.86 -11.87
C GLU A 99 1.59 -10.62 -11.30
N SER A 100 2.91 -10.68 -11.17
CA SER A 100 3.70 -9.51 -10.87
C SER A 100 3.30 -8.45 -11.90
N LYS A 101 2.77 -7.33 -11.42
CA LYS A 101 2.71 -6.13 -12.23
C LYS A 101 4.16 -5.67 -12.36
N ARG A 102 4.96 -6.48 -13.10
CA ARG A 102 6.15 -5.89 -13.63
C ARG A 102 5.66 -4.64 -14.32
N ILE A 103 6.11 -3.49 -13.87
CA ILE A 103 6.46 -2.46 -14.80
C ILE A 103 7.64 -3.12 -15.57
N GLU A 104 7.36 -4.14 -16.35
CA GLU A 104 7.92 -4.16 -17.66
C GLU A 104 7.36 -2.86 -18.23
N LEU A 105 8.04 -1.75 -17.90
CA LEU A 105 8.45 -0.97 -19.02
C LEU A 105 9.00 -2.05 -19.94
N ALA A 106 8.10 -2.66 -20.77
CA ALA A 106 8.54 -2.89 -22.10
C ALA A 106 9.10 -1.51 -22.39
N ILE A 107 10.36 -1.36 -22.10
CA ILE A 107 11.23 -0.69 -22.97
C ILE A 107 11.03 -1.54 -24.22
N ALA A 108 9.80 -1.49 -24.78
CA ALA A 108 9.73 -1.30 -26.19
C ALA A 108 10.75 -0.19 -26.28
N GLU A 109 11.99 -0.56 -26.66
CA GLU A 109 12.87 0.42 -27.18
C GLU A 109 12.08 1.11 -28.28
N VAL A 110 11.09 1.90 -27.84
CA VAL A 110 10.64 3.04 -28.56
C VAL A 110 11.86 3.90 -28.45
N ARG A 111 12.86 3.54 -29.23
CA ARG A 111 13.86 4.50 -29.67
C ARG A 111 12.98 5.56 -30.32
N PRO A 112 12.66 6.65 -29.59
CA PRO A 112 11.91 7.70 -30.24
C PRO A 112 12.82 8.06 -31.41
N ASP A 113 12.26 7.98 -32.60
CA ASP A 113 12.93 8.46 -33.79
C ASP A 113 13.63 9.73 -33.33
N LYS A 114 14.96 9.83 -33.48
CA LYS A 114 15.78 10.90 -32.89
C LYS A 114 15.26 12.31 -33.21
N LYS A 115 14.27 12.42 -34.10
CA LYS A 115 13.54 13.61 -34.51
C LYS A 115 12.25 13.89 -33.73
N GLN A 116 11.67 12.93 -33.00
CA GLN A 116 10.41 13.15 -32.30
C GLN A 116 10.67 13.61 -30.88
N LYS A 117 10.32 14.87 -30.56
CA LYS A 117 10.45 15.46 -29.22
C LYS A 117 9.53 14.67 -28.26
N ASN A 118 10.09 14.13 -27.19
CA ASN A 118 9.32 13.43 -26.15
C ASN A 118 8.29 14.38 -25.52
N PRO A 119 6.98 14.15 -25.69
CA PRO A 119 5.92 15.02 -25.19
C PRO A 119 5.81 15.06 -23.68
N ALA A 120 6.32 14.03 -22.97
CA ALA A 120 6.32 14.00 -21.51
C ALA A 120 7.24 15.08 -20.90
N LYS A 121 8.31 15.47 -21.60
CA LYS A 121 9.27 16.45 -21.09
C LYS A 121 8.66 17.84 -20.85
N PRO A 122 7.97 18.49 -21.83
CA PRO A 122 7.29 19.75 -21.60
C PRO A 122 6.10 19.61 -20.65
N LEU A 123 5.40 18.48 -20.64
CA LEU A 123 4.33 18.24 -19.68
C LEU A 123 4.86 18.28 -18.24
N MET A 124 5.93 17.55 -17.93
CA MET A 124 6.51 17.52 -16.59
C MET A 124 7.11 18.86 -16.17
N GLN A 125 7.57 19.67 -17.10
CA GLN A 125 7.99 21.04 -16.81
C GLN A 125 6.79 21.90 -16.34
N ARG A 126 5.66 21.83 -17.04
CA ARG A 126 4.41 22.51 -16.62
C ARG A 126 3.90 22.01 -15.28
N VAL A 127 4.01 20.68 -15.00
CA VAL A 127 3.67 20.10 -13.70
C VAL A 127 4.55 20.69 -12.59
N ALA A 128 5.85 20.83 -12.83
CA ALA A 128 6.78 21.45 -11.88
C ALA A 128 6.43 22.94 -11.62
N GLU A 129 6.07 23.70 -12.63
CA GLU A 129 5.62 25.08 -12.51
C GLU A 129 4.33 25.20 -11.69
N ALA A 130 3.41 24.24 -11.82
CA ALA A 130 2.13 24.20 -11.10
C ALA A 130 2.26 23.67 -9.64
N LYS A 131 3.42 23.22 -9.20
CA LYS A 131 3.63 22.64 -7.83
C LYS A 131 3.20 23.58 -6.71
N SER A 132 3.48 24.88 -6.85
CA SER A 132 3.17 25.84 -5.79
C SER A 132 1.68 25.97 -5.50
N ILE A 133 0.83 25.69 -6.49
CA ILE A 133 -0.63 25.74 -6.40
C ILE A 133 -1.18 24.40 -5.90
N ASN A 134 -0.58 23.30 -6.37
CA ASN A 134 -1.10 21.95 -6.15
C ASN A 134 -0.54 21.24 -4.90
N ASP A 135 0.45 21.84 -4.22
CA ASP A 135 1.07 21.25 -3.02
C ASP A 135 0.12 21.31 -1.82
N PRO A 136 -0.39 20.16 -1.31
CA PRO A 136 -1.27 20.13 -0.14
C PRO A 136 -0.66 20.76 1.10
N ALA A 137 0.67 20.72 1.23
CA ALA A 137 1.38 21.31 2.36
C ALA A 137 1.32 22.85 2.37
N LYS A 138 0.96 23.48 1.27
CA LYS A 138 0.82 24.94 1.14
C LYS A 138 -0.59 25.47 1.42
N LEU A 139 -1.56 24.59 1.57
CA LEU A 139 -2.94 24.97 1.84
C LEU A 139 -3.07 25.74 3.18
N PRO A 140 -3.90 26.79 3.23
CA PRO A 140 -4.12 27.59 4.45
C PRO A 140 -4.83 26.79 5.54
N GLY A 141 -5.67 25.84 5.16
CA GLY A 141 -6.37 24.92 6.00
C GLY A 141 -7.18 23.94 5.18
N VAL A 142 -7.25 22.70 5.62
CA VAL A 142 -8.01 21.65 4.95
C VAL A 142 -8.48 20.59 5.96
N SER A 143 -9.68 20.04 5.71
CA SER A 143 -10.22 18.90 6.46
C SER A 143 -10.62 17.82 5.46
N TYR A 144 -10.10 16.61 5.64
CA TYR A 144 -10.34 15.50 4.71
C TYR A 144 -10.29 14.14 5.42
N LYS A 145 -10.98 13.16 4.85
CA LYS A 145 -10.87 11.77 5.28
C LYS A 145 -9.59 11.16 4.71
N TYR A 146 -8.93 10.34 5.51
CA TYR A 146 -7.70 9.66 5.11
C TYR A 146 -7.79 8.15 5.33
N HIS A 147 -7.00 7.42 4.57
CA HIS A 147 -6.70 6.02 4.76
C HIS A 147 -5.18 5.82 4.63
N GLU A 148 -4.55 5.35 5.68
CA GLU A 148 -3.11 5.11 5.74
C GLU A 148 -2.83 3.67 6.10
N ARG A 149 -1.87 3.08 5.42
CA ARG A 149 -1.39 1.72 5.66
C ARG A 149 0.12 1.69 5.57
N LEU A 150 0.74 1.09 6.58
CA LEU A 150 2.17 0.84 6.63
C LEU A 150 2.40 -0.65 6.89
N GLN A 151 3.29 -1.24 6.11
CA GLN A 151 3.77 -2.60 6.31
C GLN A 151 5.30 -2.58 6.32
N ILE A 152 5.91 -3.21 7.32
CA ILE A 152 7.35 -3.37 7.43
C ILE A 152 7.66 -4.86 7.56
N ASP A 153 8.36 -5.40 6.59
CA ASP A 153 8.81 -6.77 6.57
C ASP A 153 10.28 -6.82 7.03
N LEU A 154 10.56 -7.60 8.07
CA LEU A 154 11.92 -7.81 8.56
C LEU A 154 12.46 -9.12 8.00
N ASN A 155 13.60 -9.02 7.33
CA ASN A 155 14.28 -10.15 6.70
C ASN A 155 15.69 -10.34 7.28
N ASP A 156 16.23 -11.55 7.11
CA ASP A 156 17.60 -11.89 7.49
C ASP A 156 17.94 -11.56 8.95
N ILE A 157 17.06 -11.96 9.88
CA ILE A 157 17.25 -11.74 11.32
C ILE A 157 18.37 -12.66 11.82
N PRO A 158 19.51 -12.16 12.33
CA PRO A 158 20.56 -12.98 12.88
C PRO A 158 20.12 -13.60 14.21
N GLU A 159 20.64 -14.77 14.57
CA GLU A 159 20.36 -15.45 15.86
C GLU A 159 20.69 -14.56 17.08
N LYS A 160 21.66 -13.64 16.94
CA LYS A 160 21.97 -12.61 17.94
C LYS A 160 21.54 -11.25 17.41
N ILE A 161 20.53 -10.68 18.04
CA ILE A 161 20.01 -9.34 17.68
C ILE A 161 21.11 -8.29 17.91
N PRO A 162 21.47 -7.50 16.88
CA PRO A 162 22.45 -6.43 17.03
C PRO A 162 21.99 -5.38 18.05
N SER A 163 22.95 -4.70 18.68
CA SER A 163 22.63 -3.70 19.70
C SER A 163 21.73 -2.58 19.15
N ARG A 164 20.79 -2.09 19.98
CA ARG A 164 19.80 -1.05 19.66
C ARG A 164 20.40 0.21 18.99
N LYS A 165 21.68 0.52 19.22
CA LYS A 165 22.38 1.67 18.63
C LYS A 165 22.50 1.60 17.09
N ILE A 166 22.46 0.41 16.50
CA ILE A 166 22.62 0.23 15.04
C ILE A 166 21.32 0.59 14.31
N TRP A 167 20.18 0.62 15.01
CA TRP A 167 18.85 0.71 14.42
C TRP A 167 18.35 2.14 14.21
N GLY A 168 18.97 3.15 14.85
CA GLY A 168 18.58 4.54 14.66
C GLY A 168 17.06 4.76 14.74
N ALA A 169 16.47 5.25 13.68
CA ALA A 169 15.04 5.52 13.55
C ALA A 169 14.13 4.28 13.70
N PHE A 170 14.67 3.07 13.58
CA PHE A 170 13.94 1.80 13.70
C PHE A 170 14.05 1.15 15.09
N GLY A 171 14.69 1.81 16.04
CA GLY A 171 14.91 1.25 17.39
C GLY A 171 13.62 0.84 18.12
N TRP A 172 12.49 1.49 17.83
CA TRP A 172 11.18 1.19 18.39
C TRP A 172 10.64 -0.21 18.03
N ILE A 173 11.10 -0.80 16.91
CA ILE A 173 10.72 -2.17 16.49
C ILE A 173 11.04 -3.18 17.59
N TRP A 174 12.10 -2.96 18.35
CA TRP A 174 12.55 -3.85 19.42
C TRP A 174 11.81 -3.66 20.74
N ASP A 175 11.15 -2.52 20.92
CA ASP A 175 10.39 -2.25 22.15
C ASP A 175 9.12 -3.10 22.24
N GLY A 176 8.61 -3.59 21.10
CA GLY A 176 7.44 -4.48 21.01
C GLY A 176 7.77 -5.97 20.99
N LEU A 177 9.06 -6.35 20.92
CA LEU A 177 9.47 -7.75 20.98
C LEU A 177 9.69 -8.15 22.43
N ASP A 178 8.71 -8.86 23.01
CA ASP A 178 8.89 -9.46 24.33
C ASP A 178 9.93 -10.58 24.24
N SER A 179 11.01 -10.44 25.01
CA SER A 179 12.17 -11.34 25.03
C SER A 179 11.86 -12.74 25.59
N SER A 180 10.61 -12.99 25.98
CA SER A 180 10.19 -14.25 26.61
C SER A 180 9.85 -15.37 25.62
N ASP A 181 9.59 -15.07 24.34
CA ASP A 181 9.25 -16.09 23.35
C ASP A 181 10.40 -16.30 22.35
N ALA A 182 11.19 -17.36 22.60
CA ALA A 182 12.31 -17.79 21.75
C ALA A 182 11.90 -18.34 20.35
N ARG A 183 10.72 -17.99 19.86
CA ARG A 183 10.27 -18.25 18.49
C ARG A 183 10.22 -16.94 17.74
N ILE A 184 11.34 -16.59 17.12
CA ILE A 184 11.40 -15.50 16.16
C ILE A 184 10.59 -15.92 14.93
N ALA A 185 9.27 -15.86 15.04
CA ALA A 185 8.43 -15.75 13.87
C ALA A 185 8.74 -14.38 13.28
N LEU A 186 9.12 -14.33 12.01
CA LEU A 186 9.45 -13.12 11.26
C LEU A 186 8.40 -12.05 11.55
N PRO A 187 8.70 -11.02 12.32
CA PRO A 187 7.70 -10.05 12.67
C PRO A 187 7.51 -9.12 11.51
N THR A 188 6.33 -9.19 10.91
CA THR A 188 5.85 -8.13 10.04
C THR A 188 5.09 -7.14 10.88
N PHE A 189 5.59 -5.92 10.92
CA PHE A 189 4.80 -4.82 11.46
C PHE A 189 3.78 -4.39 10.41
N PHE A 190 2.54 -4.35 10.81
CA PHE A 190 1.45 -3.85 10.01
C PHE A 190 0.64 -2.84 10.81
N SER A 191 0.36 -1.69 10.21
CA SER A 191 -0.54 -0.67 10.75
C SER A 191 -1.46 -0.16 9.67
N GLU A 192 -2.73 -0.03 9.97
CA GLU A 192 -3.73 0.57 9.11
C GLU A 192 -4.64 1.47 9.93
N SER A 193 -4.89 2.67 9.44
CA SER A 193 -5.79 3.63 10.07
C SER A 193 -6.63 4.39 9.06
N ILE A 194 -7.87 4.65 9.44
CA ILE A 194 -8.79 5.54 8.74
C ILE A 194 -9.29 6.61 9.68
N GLY A 195 -9.60 7.77 9.16
CA GLY A 195 -10.11 8.86 9.99
C GLY A 195 -10.19 10.19 9.25
N THR A 196 -10.19 11.26 10.03
CA THR A 196 -10.25 12.63 9.52
C THR A 196 -9.01 13.40 9.98
N LYS A 197 -8.34 14.04 9.02
CA LYS A 197 -7.25 15.01 9.27
C LYS A 197 -7.75 16.42 9.04
N ARG A 198 -7.45 17.31 9.98
CA ARG A 198 -7.67 18.74 9.87
C ARG A 198 -6.36 19.46 10.10
N THR A 199 -5.98 20.29 9.14
CA THR A 199 -4.78 21.10 9.24
C THR A 199 -5.13 22.57 9.05
N GLN A 200 -4.47 23.43 9.80
CA GLN A 200 -4.60 24.89 9.70
C GLN A 200 -3.21 25.53 9.88
N LYS A 201 -2.87 26.51 9.07
CA LYS A 201 -1.56 27.18 9.15
C LYS A 201 -1.51 28.32 10.12
N LYS A 202 -2.58 29.12 10.23
CA LYS A 202 -2.65 30.29 11.10
C LYS A 202 -3.95 30.29 11.92
N PRO A 203 -3.88 30.10 13.27
CA PRO A 203 -2.74 29.55 13.99
C PRO A 203 -2.41 28.12 13.53
N ARG A 204 -1.15 27.70 13.69
CA ARG A 204 -0.74 26.34 13.28
C ARG A 204 -1.44 25.31 14.15
N ARG A 205 -2.35 24.56 13.56
CA ARG A 205 -3.10 23.49 14.23
C ARG A 205 -3.13 22.27 13.32
N LYS A 206 -2.79 21.13 13.86
CA LYS A 206 -2.99 19.81 13.24
C LYS A 206 -3.83 18.99 14.19
N GLU A 207 -4.91 18.42 13.67
CA GLU A 207 -5.81 17.55 14.40
C GLU A 207 -6.02 16.30 13.56
N GLN A 208 -5.85 15.13 14.17
CA GLN A 208 -6.14 13.85 13.54
C GLN A 208 -7.12 13.10 14.42
N ARG A 209 -8.29 12.79 13.87
CA ARG A 209 -9.28 11.96 14.51
C ARG A 209 -9.25 10.59 13.85
N VAL A 210 -8.83 9.58 14.59
CA VAL A 210 -8.85 8.19 14.15
C VAL A 210 -10.26 7.65 14.34
N GLU A 211 -10.87 7.12 13.29
CA GLU A 211 -12.20 6.48 13.31
C GLU A 211 -12.07 4.97 13.51
N ALA A 212 -11.04 4.37 12.92
CA ALA A 212 -10.66 2.99 13.16
C ALA A 212 -9.18 2.79 12.88
N ALA A 213 -8.53 1.96 13.69
CA ALA A 213 -7.14 1.57 13.49
C ALA A 213 -6.92 0.11 13.88
N ARG A 214 -5.95 -0.54 13.25
CA ARG A 214 -5.44 -1.85 13.62
C ARG A 214 -3.93 -1.91 13.43
N ALA A 215 -3.24 -2.60 14.31
CA ALA A 215 -1.82 -2.88 14.18
C ALA A 215 -1.49 -4.26 14.76
N THR A 216 -0.40 -4.86 14.29
CA THR A 216 -0.03 -6.24 14.73
C THR A 216 0.67 -6.28 16.07
N TRP A 217 1.34 -5.21 16.50
CA TRP A 217 2.18 -5.21 17.71
C TRP A 217 1.71 -4.30 18.83
N PHE A 218 0.67 -3.52 18.61
CA PHE A 218 0.12 -2.61 19.62
C PHE A 218 -1.33 -2.96 19.89
N SER A 219 -1.67 -3.16 21.15
CA SER A 219 -3.05 -3.36 21.60
C SER A 219 -3.90 -2.09 21.47
N ASP A 220 -3.26 -0.92 21.49
CA ASP A 220 -3.92 0.38 21.47
C ASP A 220 -3.78 1.05 20.10
N GLY A 221 -4.91 1.23 19.42
CA GLY A 221 -4.95 1.83 18.07
C GLY A 221 -4.38 3.25 17.97
N GLU A 222 -4.28 3.98 19.09
CA GLU A 222 -3.72 5.35 19.13
C GLU A 222 -2.21 5.35 18.89
N ASN A 223 -1.48 4.40 19.47
CA ASN A 223 -0.02 4.31 19.29
C ASN A 223 0.36 3.87 17.89
N SER A 224 -0.45 3.03 17.24
CA SER A 224 -0.20 2.59 15.86
C SER A 224 -0.32 3.71 14.85
N SER A 225 -1.23 4.66 15.06
CA SER A 225 -1.45 5.79 14.16
C SER A 225 -0.32 6.81 14.20
N SER A 226 0.32 7.00 15.37
CA SER A 226 1.45 7.91 15.53
C SER A 226 2.70 7.39 14.81
N VAL A 227 2.97 6.10 14.89
CA VAL A 227 4.07 5.44 14.18
C VAL A 227 3.90 5.58 12.67
N THR A 228 2.68 5.33 12.15
CA THR A 228 2.40 5.43 10.71
C THR A 228 2.53 6.88 10.21
N ALA A 229 2.13 7.86 11.02
CA ALA A 229 2.15 9.27 10.61
C ALA A 229 3.56 9.87 10.55
N GLU A 230 4.47 9.36 11.37
CA GLU A 230 5.80 9.96 11.55
C GLU A 230 6.86 9.32 10.63
N PHE A 231 6.64 8.06 10.23
CA PHE A 231 7.69 7.25 9.63
C PHE A 231 8.08 7.63 8.22
N LEU A 232 7.13 8.01 7.35
CA LEU A 232 7.42 8.43 5.98
C LEU A 232 6.50 9.57 5.56
N ASN A 233 6.87 10.79 5.86
CA ASN A 233 6.16 11.96 5.34
C ASN A 233 6.64 12.28 3.92
N ILE A 234 6.29 11.43 2.95
CA ILE A 234 6.66 11.62 1.55
C ILE A 234 5.72 12.65 0.91
N ASN A 235 6.20 13.89 0.78
CA ASN A 235 5.56 14.93 -0.01
C ASN A 235 6.29 15.08 -1.35
N LEU A 236 5.77 14.48 -2.41
CA LEU A 236 6.39 14.50 -3.74
C LEU A 236 6.50 15.91 -4.35
N TYR A 237 5.77 16.89 -3.83
CA TYR A 237 5.89 18.27 -4.27
C TYR A 237 7.18 18.95 -3.77
N GLU A 238 7.89 18.37 -2.82
CA GLU A 238 9.23 18.80 -2.45
C GLU A 238 10.26 18.32 -3.48
N ASN A 239 11.36 19.04 -3.63
CA ASN A 239 12.41 18.67 -4.57
C ASN A 239 13.25 17.49 -4.05
N GLN A 240 13.44 17.44 -2.74
CA GLN A 240 14.18 16.38 -2.05
C GLN A 240 13.30 15.75 -0.98
N LEU A 241 13.29 14.43 -0.93
CA LEU A 241 12.55 13.63 0.02
C LEU A 241 13.53 12.97 0.97
N LEU A 242 13.45 13.33 2.25
CA LEU A 242 14.31 12.72 3.26
C LEU A 242 13.73 11.35 3.63
N LEU A 243 14.45 10.28 3.30
CA LEU A 243 14.15 8.91 3.69
C LEU A 243 15.25 8.40 4.60
N VAL A 244 14.90 8.14 5.86
CA VAL A 244 15.85 7.79 6.94
C VAL A 244 16.85 8.93 7.12
N ASP A 245 18.02 8.84 6.51
CA ASP A 245 19.13 9.80 6.60
C ASP A 245 19.61 10.31 5.23
N LYS A 246 18.93 9.92 4.15
CA LYS A 246 19.32 10.22 2.77
C LYS A 246 18.27 11.03 2.03
N ALA A 247 18.73 12.00 1.26
CA ALA A 247 17.90 12.86 0.44
C ALA A 247 17.71 12.23 -0.96
N PHE A 248 16.49 11.85 -1.27
CA PHE A 248 16.09 11.32 -2.56
C PHE A 248 15.49 12.41 -3.43
N THR A 249 15.82 12.42 -4.71
CA THR A 249 15.26 13.37 -5.67
C THR A 249 13.82 12.99 -6.02
N SER A 250 12.89 13.92 -5.83
CA SER A 250 11.48 13.72 -6.19
C SER A 250 11.27 13.54 -7.70
N PRO A 251 10.35 12.68 -8.14
CA PRO A 251 9.93 12.65 -9.54
C PRO A 251 9.21 13.92 -10.00
N LEU A 252 8.74 14.77 -9.07
CA LEU A 252 8.20 16.10 -9.36
C LEU A 252 9.23 17.22 -9.13
N HIS A 253 10.51 16.92 -9.06
CA HIS A 253 11.56 17.92 -8.90
C HIS A 253 11.47 19.00 -9.99
N ASP A 254 11.72 20.28 -9.65
CA ASP A 254 11.64 21.43 -10.59
C ASP A 254 12.49 21.20 -11.83
N ARG A 255 13.62 20.51 -11.68
CA ARG A 255 14.49 20.08 -12.78
C ARG A 255 14.43 18.56 -12.99
N GLY A 256 13.25 17.96 -12.80
CA GLY A 256 13.07 16.50 -12.86
C GLY A 256 13.61 15.86 -14.14
N ASN A 257 13.53 16.58 -15.26
CA ASN A 257 14.09 16.13 -16.54
C ASN A 257 15.62 15.89 -16.54
N LEU A 258 16.38 16.36 -15.53
CA LEU A 258 17.80 16.08 -15.37
C LEU A 258 18.06 14.72 -14.67
N HIS A 259 17.12 14.29 -13.84
CA HIS A 259 17.23 13.08 -13.01
C HIS A 259 16.43 11.91 -13.57
N TYR A 260 15.31 12.21 -14.26
CA TYR A 260 14.36 11.22 -14.74
C TYR A 260 14.15 11.26 -16.25
N ARG A 261 13.73 10.12 -16.81
CA ARG A 261 13.06 10.02 -18.11
C ARG A 261 11.60 9.75 -17.84
N TYR A 262 10.73 10.51 -18.49
CA TYR A 262 9.28 10.37 -18.39
C TYR A 262 8.72 9.88 -19.72
N TYR A 263 7.69 9.05 -19.65
CA TYR A 263 6.99 8.50 -20.81
C TYR A 263 5.49 8.59 -20.57
N ILE A 264 4.76 9.22 -21.48
CA ILE A 264 3.29 9.17 -21.45
C ILE A 264 2.89 7.79 -21.95
N LEU A 265 2.16 7.05 -21.13
CA LEU A 265 1.65 5.72 -21.46
C LEU A 265 0.29 5.83 -22.14
N ASP A 266 -0.64 6.54 -21.49
CA ASP A 266 -1.98 6.80 -21.98
C ASP A 266 -2.62 8.01 -21.28
N THR A 267 -3.93 8.20 -21.51
CA THR A 267 -4.79 9.13 -20.79
C THR A 267 -6.05 8.40 -20.36
N LEU A 268 -6.27 8.32 -19.06
CA LEU A 268 -7.38 7.56 -18.48
C LEU A 268 -8.10 8.39 -17.43
N LYS A 269 -9.21 7.89 -16.90
CA LYS A 269 -9.96 8.58 -15.83
C LYS A 269 -9.58 8.03 -14.46
N ILE A 270 -9.19 8.91 -13.55
CA ILE A 270 -9.00 8.64 -12.12
C ILE A 270 -10.09 9.36 -11.35
N SER A 271 -10.90 8.63 -10.59
CA SER A 271 -12.03 9.19 -9.83
C SER A 271 -12.93 10.09 -10.69
N GLY A 272 -13.17 9.69 -11.96
CA GLY A 272 -14.02 10.41 -12.92
C GLY A 272 -13.33 11.57 -13.66
N ARG A 273 -12.10 11.94 -13.32
CA ARG A 273 -11.33 13.03 -13.94
C ARG A 273 -10.29 12.50 -14.93
N PRO A 274 -10.10 13.15 -16.07
CA PRO A 274 -9.06 12.74 -17.03
C PRO A 274 -7.67 13.03 -16.45
N ALA A 275 -6.78 12.05 -16.57
CA ALA A 275 -5.41 12.13 -16.09
C ALA A 275 -4.43 11.56 -17.13
N PHE A 276 -3.32 12.24 -17.33
CA PHE A 276 -2.18 11.69 -18.04
C PHE A 276 -1.54 10.59 -17.17
N HIS A 277 -1.39 9.43 -17.71
CA HIS A 277 -0.67 8.33 -17.08
C HIS A 277 0.76 8.30 -17.62
N LEU A 278 1.73 8.46 -16.73
CA LEU A 278 3.14 8.53 -17.07
C LEU A 278 3.94 7.49 -16.31
N ALA A 279 4.91 6.88 -16.99
CA ALA A 279 6.01 6.20 -16.31
C ALA A 279 7.18 7.15 -16.11
N PHE A 280 7.93 6.95 -15.02
CA PHE A 280 9.17 7.65 -14.78
C PHE A 280 10.27 6.68 -14.31
N VAL A 281 11.46 6.85 -14.84
CA VAL A 281 12.63 6.03 -14.50
C VAL A 281 13.86 6.92 -14.34
N PRO A 282 14.82 6.54 -13.48
CA PRO A 282 16.07 7.26 -13.32
C PRO A 282 16.86 7.37 -14.63
N ARG A 283 17.60 8.45 -14.79
CA ARG A 283 18.56 8.59 -15.88
C ARG A 283 19.84 7.84 -15.64
N ARG A 284 20.24 7.68 -14.39
CA ARG A 284 21.49 7.04 -13.98
C ARG A 284 21.20 6.02 -12.88
N ARG A 285 21.86 4.87 -12.97
CA ARG A 285 21.79 3.87 -11.90
C ARG A 285 22.57 4.37 -10.68
N GLY A 286 22.11 4.01 -9.49
CA GLY A 286 22.77 4.34 -8.22
C GLY A 286 22.49 5.77 -7.70
N GLU A 287 21.77 6.62 -8.44
CA GLU A 287 21.28 7.88 -7.88
C GLU A 287 20.18 7.58 -6.85
N LEU A 288 20.10 8.42 -5.80
CA LEU A 288 19.02 8.37 -4.82
C LEU A 288 17.74 8.92 -5.44
N THR A 289 17.07 8.06 -6.15
CA THR A 289 15.89 8.35 -6.97
C THR A 289 14.86 7.23 -6.85
N PHE A 290 13.76 7.39 -7.52
CA PHE A 290 12.64 6.45 -7.55
C PHE A 290 12.34 6.01 -8.97
N GLU A 291 11.55 4.97 -9.13
CA GLU A 291 10.95 4.59 -10.40
C GLU A 291 9.50 4.18 -10.19
N GLY A 292 8.66 4.38 -11.20
CA GLY A 292 7.24 4.09 -11.07
C GLY A 292 6.33 4.83 -12.05
N GLU A 293 5.10 5.07 -11.62
CA GLU A 293 4.06 5.68 -12.43
C GLU A 293 3.43 6.88 -11.72
N LEU A 294 3.05 7.88 -12.50
CA LEU A 294 2.36 9.10 -12.08
C LEU A 294 1.06 9.26 -12.87
N TRP A 295 0.03 9.70 -12.21
CA TRP A 295 -1.22 10.14 -12.86
C TRP A 295 -1.41 11.61 -12.55
N ILE A 296 -1.36 12.42 -13.60
CA ILE A 296 -1.43 13.88 -13.53
C ILE A 296 -2.77 14.34 -14.10
N ASP A 297 -3.57 15.04 -13.30
CA ASP A 297 -4.83 15.63 -13.77
C ASP A 297 -4.59 16.55 -14.96
N THR A 298 -5.35 16.38 -16.03
CA THR A 298 -5.11 17.10 -17.29
C THR A 298 -5.42 18.59 -17.22
N LEU A 299 -6.29 19.00 -16.29
CA LEU A 299 -6.77 20.38 -16.16
C LEU A 299 -5.90 21.19 -15.20
N THR A 300 -5.64 20.61 -14.02
CA THR A 300 -4.94 21.31 -12.92
C THR A 300 -3.45 21.03 -12.91
N LEU A 301 -2.99 20.00 -13.64
CA LEU A 301 -1.62 19.47 -13.59
C LEU A 301 -1.20 18.99 -12.20
N ALA A 302 -2.16 18.70 -11.34
CA ALA A 302 -1.93 18.14 -10.03
C ALA A 302 -1.70 16.62 -10.09
N LEU A 303 -0.95 16.10 -9.12
CA LEU A 303 -0.81 14.67 -8.92
C LEU A 303 -2.13 14.09 -8.42
N SER A 304 -2.72 13.17 -9.18
CA SER A 304 -3.93 12.43 -8.79
C SER A 304 -3.56 11.11 -8.11
N LYS A 305 -2.48 10.48 -8.56
CA LYS A 305 -2.00 9.20 -8.03
C LYS A 305 -0.53 9.00 -8.33
N VAL A 306 0.16 8.29 -7.46
CA VAL A 306 1.52 7.80 -7.70
C VAL A 306 1.63 6.37 -7.20
N GLU A 307 2.33 5.54 -7.94
CA GLU A 307 2.83 4.24 -7.50
C GLU A 307 4.33 4.22 -7.79
N ALA A 308 5.15 4.06 -6.74
CA ALA A 308 6.59 4.17 -6.89
C ALA A 308 7.36 3.24 -5.94
N LYS A 309 8.58 2.97 -6.31
CA LYS A 309 9.56 2.26 -5.50
C LYS A 309 10.91 2.95 -5.57
N ILE A 310 11.79 2.65 -4.62
CA ILE A 310 13.19 3.05 -4.70
C ILE A 310 13.81 2.44 -5.96
N SER A 311 14.59 3.24 -6.68
CA SER A 311 15.26 2.79 -7.89
C SER A 311 16.30 1.72 -7.60
N GLU A 312 16.51 0.84 -8.57
CA GLU A 312 17.52 -0.21 -8.51
C GLU A 312 18.93 0.38 -8.33
N GLY A 313 19.66 -0.11 -7.33
CA GLY A 313 21.02 0.36 -7.00
C GLY A 313 21.08 1.58 -6.06
N ALA A 314 19.96 2.18 -5.66
CA ALA A 314 19.96 3.15 -4.57
C ALA A 314 20.15 2.41 -3.24
N ASN A 315 21.27 2.68 -2.57
CA ASN A 315 21.60 2.01 -1.30
C ASN A 315 21.03 2.79 -0.11
N LEU A 316 20.09 2.17 0.59
CA LEU A 316 19.55 2.61 1.88
C LEU A 316 19.92 1.58 2.96
N ASN A 317 21.16 1.56 3.38
CA ASN A 317 21.75 0.69 4.42
C ASN A 317 20.95 -0.55 4.88
N LEU A 318 19.83 -0.35 5.57
CA LEU A 318 18.99 -1.42 6.10
C LEU A 318 17.74 -1.70 5.25
N ILE A 319 17.37 -0.80 4.34
CA ILE A 319 16.15 -0.93 3.53
C ILE A 319 16.49 -1.59 2.20
N ARG A 320 15.99 -2.80 1.98
CA ARG A 320 16.13 -3.54 0.71
C ARG A 320 15.17 -3.04 -0.35
N ALA A 321 13.95 -2.75 0.05
CA ALA A 321 12.94 -2.22 -0.84
C ALA A 321 11.99 -1.29 -0.09
N LEU A 322 11.58 -0.22 -0.74
CA LEU A 322 10.49 0.65 -0.31
C LEU A 322 9.59 0.88 -1.51
N ARG A 323 8.32 0.58 -1.33
CA ARG A 323 7.26 0.82 -2.30
C ARG A 323 6.19 1.64 -1.63
N TRP A 324 5.64 2.60 -2.34
CA TRP A 324 4.51 3.37 -1.83
C TRP A 324 3.52 3.71 -2.93
N LYS A 325 2.31 3.93 -2.49
CA LYS A 325 1.20 4.41 -3.30
C LYS A 325 0.52 5.55 -2.58
N GLN A 326 0.25 6.63 -3.30
CA GLN A 326 -0.51 7.76 -2.81
C GLN A 326 -1.62 8.09 -3.79
N GLU A 327 -2.81 8.38 -3.26
CA GLU A 327 -3.96 8.83 -4.05
C GLU A 327 -4.43 10.17 -3.51
N TYR A 328 -4.68 11.09 -4.42
CA TYR A 328 -5.11 12.44 -4.13
C TYR A 328 -6.51 12.67 -4.68
N ALA A 329 -7.30 13.47 -4.00
CA ALA A 329 -8.60 13.91 -4.47
C ALA A 329 -8.68 15.44 -4.45
N GLN A 330 -9.44 15.99 -5.38
CA GLN A 330 -9.77 17.39 -5.34
C GLN A 330 -10.99 17.58 -4.43
N ILE A 331 -10.80 18.38 -3.38
CA ILE A 331 -11.87 18.81 -2.46
C ILE A 331 -11.97 20.31 -2.61
N ASP A 332 -13.13 20.79 -3.04
CA ASP A 332 -13.32 22.15 -3.53
C ASP A 332 -12.32 22.49 -4.66
N SER A 333 -11.40 23.41 -4.43
CA SER A 333 -10.35 23.76 -5.41
C SER A 333 -8.99 23.15 -5.05
N ASN A 334 -8.88 22.40 -3.97
CA ASN A 334 -7.62 21.95 -3.39
C ASN A 334 -7.39 20.45 -3.59
N TRP A 335 -6.19 20.07 -3.95
CA TRP A 335 -5.78 18.67 -3.97
C TRP A 335 -5.26 18.24 -2.61
N VAL A 336 -5.76 17.13 -2.08
CA VAL A 336 -5.39 16.58 -0.78
C VAL A 336 -5.07 15.10 -0.89
N LEU A 337 -4.13 14.64 -0.08
CA LEU A 337 -3.76 13.24 0.01
C LEU A 337 -4.82 12.49 0.82
N ILE A 338 -5.60 11.63 0.15
CA ILE A 338 -6.69 10.87 0.78
C ILE A 338 -6.31 9.44 1.14
N LYS A 339 -5.34 8.87 0.43
CA LYS A 339 -4.92 7.48 0.66
C LYS A 339 -3.42 7.34 0.52
N ARG A 340 -2.82 6.61 1.45
CA ARG A 340 -1.40 6.28 1.47
C ARG A 340 -1.21 4.81 1.85
N GLU A 341 -0.44 4.10 1.05
CA GLU A 341 -0.02 2.73 1.31
C GLU A 341 1.50 2.67 1.15
N GLU A 342 2.19 2.10 2.11
CA GLU A 342 3.64 1.97 2.14
C GLU A 342 4.02 0.55 2.53
N VAL A 343 4.98 -0.02 1.81
CA VAL A 343 5.57 -1.34 2.12
C VAL A 343 7.07 -1.19 2.13
N MET A 344 7.67 -1.52 3.25
CA MET A 344 9.11 -1.45 3.47
C MET A 344 9.64 -2.84 3.80
N ASP A 345 10.71 -3.21 3.12
CA ASP A 345 11.46 -4.44 3.37
C ASP A 345 12.82 -4.05 4.00
N ILE A 346 13.03 -4.47 5.24
CA ILE A 346 14.23 -4.17 6.03
C ILE A 346 15.04 -5.45 6.19
N SER A 347 16.31 -5.42 5.82
CA SER A 347 17.28 -6.48 6.11
C SER A 347 18.10 -6.13 7.34
N ILE A 348 18.13 -7.03 8.30
CA ILE A 348 18.88 -6.86 9.57
C ILE A 348 20.35 -7.20 9.42
N THR A 349 20.67 -8.14 8.56
CA THR A 349 22.05 -8.37 8.17
C THR A 349 22.43 -7.32 7.15
N GLY A 350 23.12 -6.27 7.57
CA GLY A 350 23.77 -5.37 6.64
C GLY A 350 24.48 -6.23 5.60
N SER A 351 24.14 -6.06 4.30
CA SER A 351 24.89 -6.70 3.24
C SER A 351 26.35 -6.38 3.51
N SER A 352 27.12 -7.42 3.83
CA SER A 352 28.58 -7.32 3.86
C SER A 352 28.96 -6.78 2.49
N MET A 353 29.20 -5.47 2.43
CA MET A 353 29.89 -4.92 1.28
C MET A 353 31.24 -5.61 1.28
N GLY A 354 31.48 -6.43 0.26
CA GLY A 354 32.80 -6.93 -0.01
C GLY A 354 33.77 -5.75 -0.03
N LEU A 355 34.79 -5.90 0.79
CA LEU A 355 36.04 -5.14 0.71
C LEU A 355 36.67 -5.34 -0.67
#